data_e3c16ba4b14b3f92dd9c24e2a7acae24
#
_entry.id   e3c16ba4b14b3f92dd9c24e2a7acae24
#
_cell.length_a   1.000
_cell.length_b   1.000
_cell.length_c   1.000
_cell.angle_alpha   90.00
_cell.angle_beta   90.00
_cell.angle_gamma   90.00
#
_symmetry.space_group_name_H-M   'P 1'
#
loop_
_entity.id
_entity.type
_entity.pdbx_description
1 polymer ?
#
loop_
_entity_poly.entity_id
_entity_poly.type
_entity_poly.pdbx_seq_one_letter_code
_entity_poly.pdbx_strand_id
1 'polypeptide(L)'
;MNNQTVNELNNRNLDSCYFSIICFPTNIYFKSSEIDINQKTLYVFYGCNLKGVRKFITAVISDDFSKTSDWYNFFLKLKKRNLQTILYANVVNNKPMKDALSLAFPEVEIFINCFDTINKIFKYFTASYTTNVFSIVKNIYLSDDLNGYDAALSIFYDEFGANQFLIDLLENDLKSIKKYYDFNILLRKHILCFYFCRDTIKKLSVFSHSKPYFSTVNEYIELMISLIQRNETKMYSSKSDWLNLLNFIYPIKKDLIKCYL
;
A
#
# COMPACT_ATOMS: atom_id res chain seq x y z
N MET A 1 -6.46 23.54 9.57
CA MET A 1 -5.77 23.38 8.27
C MET A 1 -6.81 23.60 7.18
N ASN A 2 -6.55 24.44 6.20
CA ASN A 2 -7.55 24.89 5.25
C ASN A 2 -7.80 23.89 4.11
N ASN A 3 -9.03 23.85 3.56
CA ASN A 3 -9.41 23.12 2.32
C ASN A 3 -8.42 23.37 1.15
N GLN A 4 -7.69 24.47 1.20
CA GLN A 4 -6.63 24.85 0.28
C GLN A 4 -5.50 23.81 0.23
N THR A 5 -5.11 23.23 1.39
CA THR A 5 -4.02 22.25 1.49
C THR A 5 -4.31 20.92 0.78
N VAL A 6 -5.57 20.44 0.84
CA VAL A 6 -5.99 19.21 0.14
C VAL A 6 -6.01 19.44 -1.36
N ASN A 7 -6.56 20.57 -1.81
CA ASN A 7 -6.60 20.92 -3.22
C ASN A 7 -5.19 21.12 -3.80
N GLU A 8 -4.29 21.78 -3.07
CA GLU A 8 -2.90 21.97 -3.48
C GLU A 8 -2.19 20.61 -3.65
N LEU A 9 -2.37 19.68 -2.71
CA LEU A 9 -1.75 18.35 -2.79
C LEU A 9 -2.32 17.49 -3.91
N ASN A 10 -3.62 17.57 -4.14
CA ASN A 10 -4.26 16.85 -5.24
C ASN A 10 -3.93 17.42 -6.63
N ASN A 11 -3.50 18.66 -6.71
CA ASN A 11 -3.16 19.34 -7.97
C ASN A 11 -1.65 19.55 -8.17
N ARG A 12 -0.81 19.27 -7.18
CA ARG A 12 0.64 19.44 -7.33
C ARG A 12 1.20 18.55 -8.43
N ASN A 13 2.23 19.04 -9.11
CA ASN A 13 3.00 18.22 -10.03
C ASN A 13 3.66 17.05 -9.29
N LEU A 14 3.61 15.89 -9.92
CA LEU A 14 4.27 14.67 -9.44
C LEU A 14 5.66 14.56 -10.05
N ASP A 15 6.49 13.69 -9.48
CA ASP A 15 7.71 13.27 -10.15
C ASP A 15 7.30 12.48 -11.42
N SER A 16 8.08 12.62 -12.48
CA SER A 16 7.78 11.96 -13.76
C SER A 16 7.94 10.45 -13.71
N CYS A 17 8.81 9.96 -12.81
CA CYS A 17 9.03 8.54 -12.59
C CYS A 17 8.99 8.19 -11.10
N TYR A 18 8.20 7.15 -10.79
CA TYR A 18 8.19 6.54 -9.47
C TYR A 18 8.77 5.14 -9.52
N PHE A 19 9.69 4.84 -8.61
CA PHE A 19 10.16 3.48 -8.36
C PHE A 19 8.97 2.57 -8.01
N SER A 20 8.15 3.01 -7.05
CA SER A 20 6.94 2.27 -6.70
C SER A 20 5.81 3.21 -6.30
N ILE A 21 4.59 2.77 -6.55
CA ILE A 21 3.41 3.31 -5.91
C ILE A 21 2.79 2.24 -5.01
N ILE A 22 2.19 2.66 -3.92
CA ILE A 22 1.39 1.81 -3.05
C ILE A 22 -0.02 2.38 -2.93
N CYS A 23 -1.02 1.52 -3.08
CA CYS A 23 -2.42 1.85 -2.86
C CYS A 23 -2.98 0.98 -1.75
N PHE A 24 -3.63 1.58 -0.77
CA PHE A 24 -4.33 0.85 0.28
C PHE A 24 -5.70 1.48 0.58
N PRO A 25 -6.72 0.66 0.92
CA PRO A 25 -8.02 1.15 1.31
C PRO A 25 -8.02 1.54 2.79
N THR A 26 -8.81 2.54 3.12
CA THR A 26 -9.15 2.85 4.50
C THR A 26 -10.63 3.20 4.61
N ASN A 27 -11.32 2.59 5.57
CA ASN A 27 -12.72 2.85 5.81
C ASN A 27 -12.88 4.09 6.67
N ILE A 28 -13.79 4.96 6.27
CA ILE A 28 -14.11 6.20 6.95
C ILE A 28 -15.59 6.20 7.28
N TYR A 29 -15.92 6.68 8.48
CA TYR A 29 -17.28 6.81 8.93
C TYR A 29 -17.65 8.29 9.01
N PHE A 30 -18.72 8.67 8.34
CA PHE A 30 -19.27 10.02 8.35
C PHE A 30 -20.53 10.05 9.16
N LYS A 31 -20.66 11.04 10.02
CA LYS A 31 -21.87 11.30 10.77
C LYS A 31 -22.59 12.49 10.12
N SER A 32 -23.67 12.21 9.37
CA SER A 32 -24.51 13.24 8.74
C SER A 32 -25.60 13.75 9.69
N SER A 33 -26.02 12.90 10.65
CA SER A 33 -26.95 13.24 11.74
C SER A 33 -26.66 12.37 12.97
N GLU A 34 -27.37 12.54 14.07
CA GLU A 34 -27.16 11.71 15.27
C GLU A 34 -27.42 10.20 15.02
N ILE A 35 -28.22 9.88 14.03
CA ILE A 35 -28.68 8.51 13.73
C ILE A 35 -28.05 7.97 12.43
N ASP A 36 -27.58 8.84 11.52
CA ASP A 36 -27.14 8.44 10.19
C ASP A 36 -25.61 8.43 10.10
N ILE A 37 -25.05 7.22 10.07
CA ILE A 37 -23.61 6.95 9.93
C ILE A 37 -23.39 6.28 8.58
N ASN A 38 -22.71 6.97 7.68
CA ASN A 38 -22.34 6.48 6.36
C ASN A 38 -20.87 6.02 6.35
N GLN A 39 -20.65 4.78 5.93
CA GLN A 39 -19.30 4.28 5.70
C GLN A 39 -18.91 4.52 4.25
N LYS A 40 -17.68 5.04 4.03
CA LYS A 40 -17.05 5.12 2.72
C LYS A 40 -15.65 4.52 2.77
N THR A 41 -15.20 3.95 1.67
CA THR A 41 -13.83 3.49 1.52
C THR A 41 -13.04 4.53 0.74
N LEU A 42 -11.90 4.92 1.27
CA LEU A 42 -10.95 5.81 0.61
C LEU A 42 -9.74 4.99 0.16
N TYR A 43 -9.37 5.10 -1.10
CA TYR A 43 -8.11 4.58 -1.61
C TYR A 43 -7.03 5.65 -1.51
N VAL A 44 -5.97 5.35 -0.78
CA VAL A 44 -4.85 6.27 -0.55
C VAL A 44 -3.66 5.81 -1.36
N PHE A 45 -3.06 6.72 -2.12
CA PHE A 45 -1.92 6.47 -2.99
C PHE A 45 -0.67 7.18 -2.49
N TYR A 46 0.39 6.41 -2.33
CA TYR A 46 1.74 6.89 -2.05
C TYR A 46 2.69 6.47 -3.14
N GLY A 47 3.70 7.29 -3.38
CA GLY A 47 4.80 6.93 -4.26
C GLY A 47 6.14 6.99 -3.54
N CYS A 48 7.07 6.16 -3.98
CA CYS A 48 8.50 6.28 -3.73
C CYS A 48 9.17 6.64 -5.04
N ASN A 49 9.79 7.81 -5.13
CA ASN A 49 10.47 8.25 -6.35
C ASN A 49 11.84 7.56 -6.50
N LEU A 50 12.56 7.82 -7.60
CA LEU A 50 13.88 7.24 -7.85
C LEU A 50 14.96 7.68 -6.85
N LYS A 51 14.73 8.76 -6.09
CA LYS A 51 15.62 9.20 -5.00
C LYS A 51 15.34 8.47 -3.67
N GLY A 52 14.40 7.53 -3.64
CA GLY A 52 13.98 6.83 -2.43
C GLY A 52 13.10 7.66 -1.49
N VAL A 53 12.59 8.80 -1.94
CA VAL A 53 11.77 9.68 -1.12
C VAL A 53 10.29 9.33 -1.29
N ARG A 54 9.60 9.17 -0.17
CA ARG A 54 8.15 8.91 -0.16
C ARG A 54 7.37 10.19 -0.37
N LYS A 55 6.33 10.11 -1.19
CA LYS A 55 5.41 11.22 -1.43
C LYS A 55 3.97 10.74 -1.44
N PHE A 56 3.09 11.51 -0.82
CA PHE A 56 1.66 11.34 -1.00
C PHE A 56 1.29 11.73 -2.43
N ILE A 57 0.55 10.88 -3.13
CA ILE A 57 0.11 11.15 -4.50
C ILE A 57 -1.29 11.75 -4.48
N THR A 58 -2.23 11.02 -3.90
CA THR A 58 -3.64 11.42 -3.80
C THR A 58 -4.44 10.44 -2.95
N ALA A 59 -5.70 10.79 -2.67
CA ALA A 59 -6.69 9.89 -2.11
C ALA A 59 -8.01 10.06 -2.86
N VAL A 60 -8.74 8.95 -3.07
CA VAL A 60 -10.01 8.93 -3.81
C VAL A 60 -11.04 8.03 -3.11
N ILE A 61 -12.31 8.41 -3.19
CA ILE A 61 -13.42 7.64 -2.61
C ILE A 61 -13.76 6.47 -3.53
N SER A 62 -13.99 5.29 -2.98
CA SER A 62 -14.25 4.06 -3.74
C SER A 62 -15.56 4.07 -4.53
N ASP A 63 -16.57 4.79 -4.05
CA ASP A 63 -17.90 4.79 -4.66
C ASP A 63 -17.88 5.23 -6.13
N ASP A 64 -16.88 6.07 -6.48
CA ASP A 64 -16.69 6.59 -7.83
C ASP A 64 -15.90 5.62 -8.75
N PHE A 65 -15.48 4.44 -8.25
CA PHE A 65 -14.50 3.57 -8.90
C PHE A 65 -14.92 2.10 -8.97
N SER A 66 -16.08 1.83 -9.56
CA SER A 66 -16.58 0.46 -9.73
C SER A 66 -16.07 -0.23 -10.99
N LYS A 67 -15.70 0.52 -12.03
CA LYS A 67 -15.33 0.02 -13.35
C LYS A 67 -13.87 0.32 -13.68
N THR A 68 -13.30 -0.48 -14.60
CA THR A 68 -11.95 -0.25 -15.16
C THR A 68 -11.82 1.13 -15.80
N SER A 69 -12.88 1.63 -16.46
CA SER A 69 -12.89 2.98 -17.07
C SER A 69 -12.69 4.11 -16.06
N ASP A 70 -13.25 3.97 -14.86
CA ASP A 70 -13.16 4.99 -13.83
C ASP A 70 -11.74 5.10 -13.31
N TRP A 71 -11.13 3.93 -13.02
CA TRP A 71 -9.72 3.81 -12.66
C TRP A 71 -8.79 4.28 -13.77
N TYR A 72 -9.08 3.96 -15.01
CA TYR A 72 -8.27 4.40 -16.14
C TYR A 72 -8.27 5.93 -16.26
N ASN A 73 -9.43 6.55 -16.20
CA ASN A 73 -9.56 8.01 -16.21
C ASN A 73 -8.82 8.66 -15.03
N PHE A 74 -8.87 8.03 -13.86
CA PHE A 74 -8.09 8.46 -12.69
C PHE A 74 -6.57 8.42 -12.97
N PHE A 75 -6.05 7.32 -13.50
CA PHE A 75 -4.62 7.22 -13.83
C PHE A 75 -4.21 8.20 -14.92
N LEU A 76 -5.08 8.49 -15.90
CA LEU A 76 -4.83 9.55 -16.88
C LEU A 76 -4.74 10.95 -16.23
N LYS A 77 -5.52 11.23 -15.18
CA LYS A 77 -5.37 12.47 -14.41
C LYS A 77 -4.01 12.54 -13.72
N LEU A 78 -3.48 11.43 -13.20
CA LEU A 78 -2.11 11.39 -12.64
C LEU A 78 -1.06 11.64 -13.71
N LYS A 79 -1.23 11.13 -14.95
CA LYS A 79 -0.36 11.44 -16.08
C LYS A 79 -0.33 12.94 -16.41
N LYS A 80 -1.50 13.61 -16.37
CA LYS A 80 -1.58 15.06 -16.55
C LYS A 80 -0.86 15.84 -15.46
N ARG A 81 -0.66 15.25 -14.28
CA ARG A 81 0.15 15.78 -13.18
C ARG A 81 1.62 15.39 -13.27
N ASN A 82 2.12 15.05 -14.45
CA ASN A 82 3.50 14.68 -14.79
C ASN A 82 3.91 13.24 -14.45
N LEU A 83 3.08 12.37 -13.90
CA LEU A 83 3.42 10.97 -13.64
C LEU A 83 3.46 10.17 -14.96
N GLN A 84 4.63 9.92 -15.51
CA GLN A 84 4.79 9.24 -16.80
C GLN A 84 5.11 7.75 -16.64
N THR A 85 5.93 7.40 -15.65
CA THR A 85 6.44 6.04 -15.46
C THR A 85 6.28 5.58 -14.02
N ILE A 86 5.84 4.34 -13.86
CA ILE A 86 5.80 3.60 -12.61
C ILE A 86 6.48 2.27 -12.84
N LEU A 87 7.53 1.92 -12.08
CA LEU A 87 8.20 0.64 -12.26
C LEU A 87 7.42 -0.48 -11.57
N TYR A 88 6.99 -0.25 -10.33
CA TYR A 88 6.29 -1.23 -9.51
C TYR A 88 5.04 -0.63 -8.87
N ALA A 89 3.94 -1.33 -8.92
CA ALA A 89 2.70 -0.91 -8.26
C ALA A 89 2.24 -1.94 -7.23
N ASN A 90 2.12 -1.51 -5.99
CA ASN A 90 1.61 -2.30 -4.89
C ASN A 90 0.17 -1.90 -4.62
N VAL A 91 -0.76 -2.70 -5.07
CA VAL A 91 -2.19 -2.39 -4.96
C VAL A 91 -2.93 -3.49 -4.21
N VAL A 92 -4.12 -3.17 -3.75
CA VAL A 92 -5.06 -4.16 -3.22
C VAL A 92 -5.55 -5.07 -4.34
N ASN A 93 -6.09 -6.23 -4.00
CA ASN A 93 -6.61 -7.19 -4.99
C ASN A 93 -7.93 -6.72 -5.61
N ASN A 94 -7.87 -5.60 -6.33
CA ASN A 94 -8.98 -5.00 -7.07
C ASN A 94 -8.72 -5.16 -8.57
N LYS A 95 -9.49 -6.04 -9.24
CA LYS A 95 -9.29 -6.35 -10.66
C LYS A 95 -9.46 -5.12 -11.56
N PRO A 96 -10.55 -4.31 -11.47
CA PRO A 96 -10.71 -3.09 -12.26
C PRO A 96 -9.53 -2.12 -12.14
N MET A 97 -9.00 -1.93 -10.93
CA MET A 97 -7.83 -1.07 -10.68
C MET A 97 -6.58 -1.61 -11.38
N LYS A 98 -6.31 -2.92 -11.26
CA LYS A 98 -5.13 -3.56 -11.88
C LYS A 98 -5.17 -3.49 -13.40
N ASP A 99 -6.33 -3.81 -13.99
CA ASP A 99 -6.51 -3.75 -15.44
C ASP A 99 -6.30 -2.31 -15.96
N ALA A 100 -6.88 -1.32 -15.29
CA ALA A 100 -6.71 0.08 -15.65
C ALA A 100 -5.28 0.59 -15.48
N LEU A 101 -4.59 0.13 -14.44
CA LEU A 101 -3.19 0.49 -14.18
C LEU A 101 -2.28 -0.05 -15.29
N SER A 102 -2.46 -1.31 -15.71
CA SER A 102 -1.74 -1.90 -16.85
C SER A 102 -2.01 -1.17 -18.18
N LEU A 103 -3.25 -0.71 -18.39
CA LEU A 103 -3.58 0.08 -19.57
C LEU A 103 -2.93 1.48 -19.56
N ALA A 104 -2.93 2.13 -18.40
CA ALA A 104 -2.36 3.47 -18.26
C ALA A 104 -0.83 3.47 -18.23
N PHE A 105 -0.20 2.46 -17.65
CA PHE A 105 1.25 2.30 -17.51
C PHE A 105 1.66 0.88 -17.96
N PRO A 106 1.83 0.62 -19.28
CA PRO A 106 2.04 -0.73 -19.81
C PRO A 106 3.26 -1.46 -19.26
N GLU A 107 4.28 -0.71 -18.84
CA GLU A 107 5.54 -1.27 -18.32
C GLU A 107 5.52 -1.51 -16.79
N VAL A 108 4.39 -1.25 -16.12
CA VAL A 108 4.29 -1.41 -14.67
C VAL A 108 4.19 -2.88 -14.28
N GLU A 109 4.99 -3.29 -13.33
CA GLU A 109 4.82 -4.59 -12.67
C GLU A 109 3.91 -4.43 -11.45
N ILE A 110 2.80 -5.18 -11.44
CA ILE A 110 1.75 -5.06 -10.42
C ILE A 110 1.86 -6.17 -9.38
N PHE A 111 1.92 -5.77 -8.12
CA PHE A 111 1.97 -6.63 -6.95
C PHE A 111 0.76 -6.39 -6.05
N ILE A 112 0.30 -7.45 -5.38
CA ILE A 112 -0.70 -7.33 -4.33
C ILE A 112 0.04 -7.06 -3.02
N ASN A 113 -0.30 -5.96 -2.35
CA ASN A 113 0.33 -5.61 -1.08
C ASN A 113 -0.24 -6.44 0.09
N CYS A 114 0.47 -6.43 1.19
CA CYS A 114 0.08 -7.15 2.40
C CYS A 114 -0.89 -6.36 3.31
N PHE A 115 -1.43 -5.23 2.84
CA PHE A 115 -2.26 -4.36 3.68
C PHE A 115 -3.50 -5.09 4.19
N ASP A 116 -4.21 -5.80 3.30
CA ASP A 116 -5.42 -6.52 3.68
C ASP A 116 -5.13 -7.64 4.68
N THR A 117 -4.07 -8.42 4.48
CA THR A 117 -3.63 -9.46 5.42
C THR A 117 -3.34 -8.89 6.80
N ILE A 118 -2.52 -7.83 6.86
CA ILE A 118 -2.18 -7.18 8.12
C ILE A 118 -3.41 -6.56 8.78
N ASN A 119 -4.28 -5.91 8.00
CA ASN A 119 -5.51 -5.30 8.51
C ASN A 119 -6.47 -6.35 9.09
N LYS A 120 -6.60 -7.51 8.46
CA LYS A 120 -7.36 -8.66 8.99
C LYS A 120 -6.81 -9.08 10.36
N ILE A 121 -5.49 -9.22 10.50
CA ILE A 121 -4.86 -9.60 11.78
C ILE A 121 -5.19 -8.57 12.86
N PHE A 122 -5.00 -7.27 12.59
CA PHE A 122 -5.28 -6.23 13.58
C PHE A 122 -6.77 -6.06 13.91
N LYS A 123 -7.65 -6.38 12.98
CA LYS A 123 -9.10 -6.21 13.15
C LYS A 123 -9.76 -7.35 13.93
N TYR A 124 -9.29 -8.58 13.72
CA TYR A 124 -9.99 -9.76 14.22
C TYR A 124 -9.34 -10.42 15.44
N PHE A 125 -8.14 -10.02 15.84
CA PHE A 125 -7.44 -10.64 16.95
C PHE A 125 -7.16 -9.66 18.10
N THR A 126 -7.16 -10.19 19.33
CA THR A 126 -6.74 -9.43 20.53
C THR A 126 -5.26 -9.08 20.47
N ALA A 127 -4.82 -8.08 21.24
CA ALA A 127 -3.44 -7.57 21.16
C ALA A 127 -2.36 -8.65 21.38
N SER A 128 -2.56 -9.58 22.34
CA SER A 128 -1.61 -10.68 22.60
C SER A 128 -1.56 -11.68 21.44
N TYR A 129 -2.71 -12.10 20.95
CA TYR A 129 -2.82 -13.03 19.83
C TYR A 129 -2.31 -12.42 18.52
N THR A 130 -2.63 -11.14 18.30
CA THR A 130 -2.14 -10.36 17.15
C THR A 130 -0.62 -10.40 17.06
N THR A 131 0.09 -10.27 18.19
CA THR A 131 1.56 -10.26 18.21
C THR A 131 2.13 -11.59 17.72
N ASN A 132 1.56 -12.72 18.13
CA ASN A 132 2.00 -14.05 17.70
C ASN A 132 1.72 -14.28 16.22
N VAL A 133 0.47 -14.15 15.78
CA VAL A 133 0.08 -14.29 14.36
C VAL A 133 0.92 -13.37 13.47
N PHE A 134 1.08 -12.12 13.89
CA PHE A 134 1.86 -11.13 13.13
C PHE A 134 3.32 -11.54 12.98
N SER A 135 3.94 -12.11 14.03
CA SER A 135 5.34 -12.55 13.99
C SER A 135 5.54 -13.66 12.97
N ILE A 136 4.65 -14.64 12.94
CA ILE A 136 4.72 -15.77 12.00
C ILE A 136 4.43 -15.31 10.57
N VAL A 137 3.37 -14.54 10.37
CA VAL A 137 3.01 -13.98 9.06
C VAL A 137 4.12 -13.08 8.52
N LYS A 138 4.75 -12.26 9.37
CA LYS A 138 5.92 -11.47 8.98
C LYS A 138 7.02 -12.34 8.37
N ASN A 139 7.31 -13.50 8.96
CA ASN A 139 8.35 -14.39 8.45
C ASN A 139 7.96 -14.98 7.09
N ILE A 140 6.69 -15.29 6.86
CA ILE A 140 6.19 -15.73 5.54
C ILE A 140 6.43 -14.65 4.47
N TYR A 141 6.25 -13.37 4.80
CA TYR A 141 6.47 -12.26 3.85
C TYR A 141 7.95 -11.90 3.64
N LEU A 142 8.78 -12.05 4.67
CA LEU A 142 10.14 -11.48 4.72
C LEU A 142 11.27 -12.52 4.83
N SER A 143 10.99 -13.82 4.72
CA SER A 143 12.03 -14.84 4.62
C SER A 143 12.95 -14.58 3.44
N ASP A 144 14.21 -14.96 3.56
CA ASP A 144 15.21 -14.64 2.55
C ASP A 144 15.00 -15.43 1.25
N ASP A 145 14.52 -16.67 1.35
CA ASP A 145 14.30 -17.59 0.23
C ASP A 145 13.02 -18.44 0.38
N LEU A 146 12.76 -19.31 -0.60
CA LEU A 146 11.64 -20.24 -0.59
C LEU A 146 11.67 -21.23 0.56
N ASN A 147 12.85 -21.68 0.98
CA ASN A 147 12.97 -22.63 2.09
C ASN A 147 12.51 -21.96 3.40
N GLY A 148 12.93 -20.73 3.63
CA GLY A 148 12.46 -19.93 4.75
C GLY A 148 10.96 -19.63 4.70
N TYR A 149 10.41 -19.39 3.51
CA TYR A 149 8.96 -19.24 3.31
C TYR A 149 8.21 -20.53 3.68
N ASP A 150 8.63 -21.68 3.11
CA ASP A 150 7.96 -22.95 3.35
C ASP A 150 8.05 -23.34 4.84
N ALA A 151 9.20 -23.10 5.50
CA ALA A 151 9.37 -23.29 6.95
C ALA A 151 8.44 -22.38 7.77
N ALA A 152 8.35 -21.10 7.42
CA ALA A 152 7.45 -20.16 8.12
C ALA A 152 5.97 -20.50 7.91
N LEU A 153 5.61 -20.99 6.72
CA LEU A 153 4.27 -21.46 6.43
C LEU A 153 3.93 -22.75 7.21
N SER A 154 4.88 -23.67 7.35
CA SER A 154 4.71 -24.85 8.20
C SER A 154 4.46 -24.47 9.66
N ILE A 155 5.26 -23.55 10.21
CA ILE A 155 5.05 -23.01 11.57
C ILE A 155 3.63 -22.41 11.72
N PHE A 156 3.14 -21.70 10.69
CA PHE A 156 1.78 -21.16 10.70
C PHE A 156 0.72 -22.27 10.84
N TYR A 157 0.85 -23.34 10.07
CA TYR A 157 -0.09 -24.47 10.17
C TYR A 157 0.06 -25.25 11.46
N ASP A 158 1.28 -25.47 11.96
CA ASP A 158 1.51 -26.16 13.22
C ASP A 158 0.93 -25.41 14.42
N GLU A 159 1.06 -24.07 14.42
CA GLU A 159 0.60 -23.22 15.53
C GLU A 159 -0.92 -22.96 15.45
N PHE A 160 -1.46 -22.76 14.25
CA PHE A 160 -2.82 -22.27 14.03
C PHE A 160 -3.72 -23.23 13.25
N GLY A 161 -3.24 -24.38 12.81
CA GLY A 161 -4.02 -25.30 11.97
C GLY A 161 -5.34 -25.78 12.60
N ALA A 162 -5.42 -25.82 13.92
CA ALA A 162 -6.66 -26.10 14.65
C ALA A 162 -7.67 -24.93 14.65
N ASN A 163 -7.26 -23.73 14.23
CA ASN A 163 -8.10 -22.56 14.15
C ASN A 163 -8.60 -22.35 12.71
N GLN A 164 -9.71 -23.03 12.35
CA GLN A 164 -10.26 -22.99 10.99
C GLN A 164 -10.57 -21.56 10.53
N PHE A 165 -11.08 -20.70 11.43
CA PHE A 165 -11.35 -19.30 11.10
C PHE A 165 -10.10 -18.55 10.64
N LEU A 166 -8.96 -18.75 11.32
CA LEU A 166 -7.71 -18.10 10.96
C LEU A 166 -7.16 -18.63 9.62
N ILE A 167 -7.26 -19.93 9.41
CA ILE A 167 -6.87 -20.56 8.14
C ILE A 167 -7.72 -19.97 7.00
N ASP A 168 -9.02 -19.98 7.09
CA ASP A 168 -9.94 -19.47 6.05
C ASP A 168 -9.68 -17.98 5.77
N LEU A 169 -9.33 -17.23 6.81
CA LEU A 169 -9.09 -15.79 6.71
C LEU A 169 -7.79 -15.45 5.98
N LEU A 170 -6.72 -16.21 6.20
CA LEU A 170 -5.36 -15.81 5.79
C LEU A 170 -4.71 -16.73 4.74
N GLU A 171 -5.12 -17.99 4.63
CA GLU A 171 -4.42 -19.00 3.81
C GLU A 171 -4.19 -18.55 2.36
N ASN A 172 -5.24 -18.05 1.71
CA ASN A 172 -5.15 -17.62 0.31
C ASN A 172 -4.18 -16.46 0.13
N ASP A 173 -4.17 -15.51 1.09
CA ASP A 173 -3.25 -14.38 1.07
C ASP A 173 -1.81 -14.88 1.25
N LEU A 174 -1.58 -15.76 2.23
CA LEU A 174 -0.24 -16.29 2.54
C LEU A 174 0.32 -17.13 1.39
N LYS A 175 -0.48 -18.01 0.77
CA LYS A 175 -0.07 -18.80 -0.40
C LYS A 175 0.25 -17.95 -1.61
N SER A 176 -0.44 -16.81 -1.77
CA SER A 176 -0.21 -15.90 -2.89
C SER A 176 1.18 -15.24 -2.86
N ILE A 177 1.85 -15.24 -1.72
CA ILE A 177 3.18 -14.64 -1.54
C ILE A 177 4.26 -15.47 -2.23
N LYS A 178 4.08 -16.79 -2.35
CA LYS A 178 5.09 -17.71 -2.91
C LYS A 178 5.66 -17.23 -4.26
N LYS A 179 4.79 -16.70 -5.14
CA LYS A 179 5.19 -16.19 -6.45
C LYS A 179 6.16 -15.01 -6.42
N TYR A 180 6.26 -14.30 -5.29
CA TYR A 180 7.17 -13.16 -5.16
C TYR A 180 8.59 -13.59 -4.72
N TYR A 181 8.78 -14.86 -4.41
CA TYR A 181 10.09 -15.40 -4.04
C TYR A 181 11.04 -15.60 -5.23
N ASP A 182 10.53 -15.50 -6.45
CA ASP A 182 11.36 -15.42 -7.67
C ASP A 182 12.13 -14.08 -7.77
N PHE A 183 11.69 -13.07 -7.02
CA PHE A 183 12.35 -11.75 -7.00
C PHE A 183 13.47 -11.70 -5.95
N ASN A 184 14.53 -10.96 -6.30
CA ASN A 184 15.61 -10.68 -5.35
C ASN A 184 15.05 -10.12 -4.04
N ILE A 185 15.62 -10.56 -2.90
CA ILE A 185 15.17 -10.18 -1.56
C ILE A 185 15.14 -8.66 -1.33
N LEU A 186 16.11 -7.90 -1.88
CA LEU A 186 16.14 -6.45 -1.77
C LEU A 186 14.92 -5.82 -2.45
N LEU A 187 14.61 -6.26 -3.67
CA LEU A 187 13.47 -5.79 -4.42
C LEU A 187 12.16 -6.20 -3.71
N ARG A 188 12.06 -7.47 -3.30
CA ARG A 188 10.86 -8.00 -2.64
C ARG A 188 10.51 -7.27 -1.36
N LYS A 189 11.48 -7.00 -0.47
CA LYS A 189 11.27 -6.24 0.76
C LYS A 189 10.72 -4.83 0.50
N HIS A 190 11.15 -4.19 -0.59
CA HIS A 190 10.67 -2.87 -0.97
C HIS A 190 9.29 -2.90 -1.65
N ILE A 191 9.04 -3.92 -2.48
CA ILE A 191 7.74 -4.08 -3.16
C ILE A 191 6.64 -4.48 -2.16
N LEU A 192 6.85 -5.46 -1.30
CA LEU A 192 5.81 -5.93 -0.37
C LEU A 192 5.40 -4.88 0.66
N CYS A 193 6.25 -3.89 0.93
CA CYS A 193 5.94 -2.75 1.81
C CYS A 193 5.40 -3.14 3.20
N PHE A 194 5.79 -4.33 3.73
CA PHE A 194 5.21 -4.92 4.93
C PHE A 194 5.21 -3.98 6.14
N TYR A 195 6.37 -3.39 6.46
CA TYR A 195 6.47 -2.46 7.59
C TYR A 195 5.69 -1.17 7.36
N PHE A 196 5.65 -0.68 6.11
CA PHE A 196 4.85 0.50 5.77
C PHE A 196 3.36 0.23 5.99
N CYS A 197 2.85 -0.92 5.54
CA CYS A 197 1.46 -1.33 5.74
C CYS A 197 1.14 -1.45 7.24
N ARG A 198 1.98 -2.16 8.01
CA ARG A 198 1.83 -2.31 9.48
C ARG A 198 1.76 -0.96 10.19
N ASP A 199 2.72 -0.08 9.92
CA ASP A 199 2.84 1.20 10.62
C ASP A 199 1.69 2.14 10.22
N THR A 200 1.22 2.06 8.99
CA THR A 200 0.05 2.80 8.51
C THR A 200 -1.21 2.31 9.20
N ILE A 201 -1.45 0.99 9.27
CA ILE A 201 -2.62 0.42 9.95
C ILE A 201 -2.62 0.79 11.43
N LYS A 202 -1.48 0.67 12.13
CA LYS A 202 -1.37 1.10 13.53
C LYS A 202 -1.76 2.56 13.74
N LYS A 203 -1.30 3.46 12.87
CA LYS A 203 -1.67 4.88 12.94
C LYS A 203 -3.16 5.07 12.70
N LEU A 204 -3.72 4.43 11.67
CA LEU A 204 -5.14 4.51 11.37
C LEU A 204 -6.00 3.98 12.51
N SER A 205 -5.62 2.88 13.17
CA SER A 205 -6.35 2.34 14.32
C SER A 205 -6.38 3.30 15.50
N VAL A 206 -5.27 3.95 15.82
CA VAL A 206 -5.22 4.99 16.89
C VAL A 206 -6.19 6.13 16.56
N PHE A 207 -6.27 6.54 15.28
CA PHE A 207 -7.19 7.60 14.88
C PHE A 207 -8.66 7.20 14.94
N SER A 208 -9.00 6.01 14.48
CA SER A 208 -10.39 5.52 14.56
C SER A 208 -10.90 5.41 15.99
N HIS A 209 -9.99 5.17 16.95
CA HIS A 209 -10.34 5.19 18.38
C HIS A 209 -10.50 6.60 18.93
N SER A 210 -9.65 7.56 18.52
CA SER A 210 -9.70 8.93 19.03
C SER A 210 -10.78 9.78 18.35
N LYS A 211 -11.09 9.51 17.08
CA LYS A 211 -12.13 10.19 16.31
C LYS A 211 -12.88 9.20 15.42
N PRO A 212 -13.93 8.55 15.94
CA PRO A 212 -14.65 7.50 15.22
C PRO A 212 -15.43 8.01 13.99
N TYR A 213 -15.78 9.31 13.97
CA TYR A 213 -16.58 9.91 12.88
C TYR A 213 -15.98 11.22 12.41
N PHE A 214 -16.19 11.51 11.13
CA PHE A 214 -15.80 12.76 10.46
C PHE A 214 -17.02 13.48 9.91
N SER A 215 -16.96 14.80 9.87
CA SER A 215 -18.04 15.60 9.29
C SER A 215 -17.97 15.62 7.76
N THR A 216 -16.76 15.57 7.21
CA THR A 216 -16.53 15.59 5.75
C THR A 216 -15.36 14.68 5.35
N VAL A 217 -15.34 14.27 4.07
CA VAL A 217 -14.20 13.54 3.49
C VAL A 217 -12.92 14.37 3.58
N ASN A 218 -13.01 15.67 3.32
CA ASN A 218 -11.86 16.56 3.35
C ASN A 218 -11.21 16.62 4.73
N GLU A 219 -11.99 16.65 5.79
CA GLU A 219 -11.50 16.61 7.16
C GLU A 219 -10.64 15.36 7.42
N TYR A 220 -11.09 14.20 6.94
CA TYR A 220 -10.31 12.97 7.05
C TYR A 220 -9.03 13.02 6.20
N ILE A 221 -9.12 13.49 4.96
CA ILE A 221 -7.96 13.62 4.07
C ILE A 221 -6.95 14.58 4.68
N GLU A 222 -7.35 15.71 5.25
CA GLU A 222 -6.48 16.66 5.95
C GLU A 222 -5.75 16.01 7.13
N LEU A 223 -6.47 15.21 7.91
CA LEU A 223 -5.87 14.46 9.00
C LEU A 223 -4.86 13.44 8.47
N MET A 224 -5.22 12.65 7.46
CA MET A 224 -4.32 11.70 6.79
C MET A 224 -3.08 12.41 6.26
N ILE A 225 -3.23 13.55 5.60
CA ILE A 225 -2.12 14.35 5.10
C ILE A 225 -1.20 14.80 6.23
N SER A 226 -1.75 15.27 7.34
CA SER A 226 -0.95 15.72 8.49
C SER A 226 -0.09 14.60 9.09
N LEU A 227 -0.61 13.36 9.10
CA LEU A 227 0.12 12.17 9.54
C LEU A 227 1.23 11.77 8.59
N ILE A 228 1.02 12.02 7.33
CA ILE A 228 1.80 11.58 6.20
C ILE A 228 2.93 12.56 5.93
N GLN A 229 2.66 13.87 5.94
CA GLN A 229 3.66 14.93 5.69
C GLN A 229 4.87 14.81 6.62
N ARG A 230 4.66 14.37 7.86
CA ARG A 230 5.77 14.06 8.78
C ARG A 230 6.72 12.98 8.25
N ASN A 231 6.32 12.19 7.26
CA ASN A 231 7.09 11.11 6.66
C ASN A 231 7.45 11.34 5.18
N GLU A 232 6.92 12.39 4.53
CA GLU A 232 7.19 12.67 3.11
C GLU A 232 8.65 12.98 2.79
N THR A 233 9.43 13.41 3.78
CA THR A 233 10.86 13.70 3.61
C THR A 233 11.77 12.54 3.98
N LYS A 234 11.21 11.46 4.53
CA LYS A 234 11.99 10.30 4.96
C LYS A 234 12.27 9.38 3.79
N MET A 235 13.51 8.94 3.68
CA MET A 235 13.88 7.87 2.76
C MET A 235 13.13 6.58 3.09
N TYR A 236 12.87 5.80 2.08
CA TYR A 236 12.19 4.50 2.21
C TYR A 236 13.02 3.49 2.98
N SER A 237 14.36 3.58 2.83
CA SER A 237 15.35 2.74 3.51
C SER A 237 16.60 3.58 3.81
N SER A 238 17.65 2.96 4.33
CA SER A 238 18.95 3.63 4.42
C SER A 238 19.42 4.05 3.01
N LYS A 239 20.25 5.08 2.95
CA LYS A 239 20.80 5.55 1.66
C LYS A 239 21.60 4.45 0.95
N SER A 240 22.35 3.64 1.70
CA SER A 240 23.12 2.52 1.15
C SER A 240 22.22 1.42 0.57
N ASP A 241 21.17 1.01 1.30
CA ASP A 241 20.23 0.00 0.82
C ASP A 241 19.49 0.48 -0.43
N TRP A 242 19.13 1.78 -0.48
CA TRP A 242 18.49 2.37 -1.64
C TRP A 242 19.40 2.35 -2.88
N LEU A 243 20.68 2.73 -2.71
CA LEU A 243 21.65 2.67 -3.80
C LEU A 243 21.90 1.23 -4.28
N ASN A 244 21.99 0.27 -3.37
CA ASN A 244 22.12 -1.15 -3.72
C ASN A 244 20.91 -1.64 -4.52
N LEU A 245 19.70 -1.24 -4.11
CA LEU A 245 18.48 -1.56 -4.84
C LEU A 245 18.48 -0.93 -6.24
N LEU A 246 18.83 0.34 -6.37
CA LEU A 246 18.90 1.01 -7.67
C LEU A 246 19.94 0.37 -8.59
N ASN A 247 21.12 0.03 -8.08
CA ASN A 247 22.15 -0.68 -8.83
C ASN A 247 21.68 -2.04 -9.32
N PHE A 248 20.88 -2.75 -8.51
CA PHE A 248 20.28 -4.02 -8.91
C PHE A 248 19.23 -3.84 -10.01
N ILE A 249 18.37 -2.82 -9.92
CA ILE A 249 17.25 -2.63 -10.86
C ILE A 249 17.71 -1.95 -12.15
N TYR A 250 18.75 -1.12 -12.08
CA TYR A 250 19.19 -0.33 -13.23
C TYR A 250 19.44 -1.18 -14.49
N PRO A 251 20.18 -2.31 -14.45
CA PRO A 251 20.36 -3.17 -15.63
C PRO A 251 19.04 -3.72 -16.19
N ILE A 252 18.06 -4.00 -15.31
CA ILE A 252 16.78 -4.64 -15.66
C ILE A 252 15.82 -3.62 -16.29
N LYS A 253 15.80 -2.38 -15.78
CA LYS A 253 14.85 -1.32 -16.13
C LYS A 253 15.51 -0.12 -16.81
N LYS A 254 16.73 -0.28 -17.33
CA LYS A 254 17.54 0.81 -17.88
C LYS A 254 16.78 1.68 -18.88
N ASP A 255 16.07 1.08 -19.80
CA ASP A 255 15.37 1.81 -20.85
C ASP A 255 14.20 2.65 -20.34
N LEU A 256 13.64 2.28 -19.20
CA LEU A 256 12.57 3.03 -18.53
C LEU A 256 13.08 4.16 -17.64
N ILE A 257 14.29 4.05 -17.07
CA ILE A 257 14.74 4.98 -16.02
C ILE A 257 15.91 5.87 -16.44
N LYS A 258 16.63 5.55 -17.52
CA LYS A 258 17.82 6.30 -17.97
C LYS A 258 17.59 7.79 -18.22
N CYS A 259 16.36 8.16 -18.58
CA CYS A 259 16.00 9.57 -18.81
C CYS A 259 15.59 10.34 -17.56
N TYR A 260 15.52 9.67 -16.40
CA TYR A 260 15.09 10.26 -15.12
C TYR A 260 16.20 10.29 -14.06
N LEU A 261 17.33 9.62 -14.32
CA LEU A 261 18.53 9.63 -13.48
C LEU A 261 19.55 10.65 -14.01
#